data_8e90e8196a568bac09e8f7c3e9ae5fad
#
_entry.id   8e90e8196a568bac09e8f7c3e9ae5fad
#
_cell.length_a   1.000
_cell.length_b   1.000
_cell.length_c   1.000
_cell.angle_alpha   90.00
_cell.angle_beta   90.00
_cell.angle_gamma   90.00
#
_symmetry.space_group_name_H-M   'P 1'
#
loop_
_entity.id
_entity.type
_entity.pdbx_description
1 polymer ?
#
loop_
_entity_poly.entity_id
_entity_poly.type
_entity_poly.pdbx_seq_one_letter_code
_entity_poly.pdbx_strand_id
1 'polypeptide(L)'
;VGTLSVDAPLLREIGRLRELTFRAVGEGTNKAIDLDEFDLYYDHLFLWDREQKKLVGSYRIGDGRRIMARYGKRGFYTSTLFRMDRAMERVLRRSFELGRSFIAPDYQRQRLPLFMLWRGLLLHLTANPELNFLIGPVSISGSYSRFSRMLIMEFVRQHHYDEALAAHVHPRNRFRVKVDKADSEALVQASMADL
;
A
#
# COMPACT_ATOMS: atom_id res chain seq x y z
N VAL A 1 -6.15 14.72 -9.07
CA VAL A 1 -6.38 13.27 -8.92
C VAL A 1 -7.43 12.84 -9.93
N GLY A 2 -7.23 11.73 -10.60
CA GLY A 2 -8.17 11.18 -11.57
C GLY A 2 -7.65 9.90 -12.19
N THR A 3 -8.52 9.20 -12.90
CA THR A 3 -8.15 8.02 -13.70
C THR A 3 -7.40 8.44 -14.97
N LEU A 4 -6.34 7.70 -15.30
CA LEU A 4 -5.57 7.91 -16.53
C LEU A 4 -5.88 6.78 -17.52
N SER A 5 -5.96 7.10 -18.81
CA SER A 5 -6.07 6.07 -19.84
C SER A 5 -4.78 5.27 -19.95
N VAL A 6 -4.88 4.01 -20.37
CA VAL A 6 -3.70 3.09 -20.51
C VAL A 6 -2.63 3.67 -21.43
N ASP A 7 -3.04 4.39 -22.46
CA ASP A 7 -2.15 5.01 -23.43
C ASP A 7 -1.63 6.40 -23.02
N ALA A 8 -2.06 6.90 -21.84
CA ALA A 8 -1.59 8.18 -21.35
C ALA A 8 -0.09 8.13 -21.08
N PRO A 9 0.71 9.02 -21.69
CA PRO A 9 2.16 9.07 -21.45
C PRO A 9 2.51 9.16 -19.96
N LEU A 10 1.70 9.88 -19.19
CA LEU A 10 1.88 10.03 -17.74
C LEU A 10 1.70 8.69 -17.01
N LEU A 11 0.73 7.85 -17.37
CA LEU A 11 0.54 6.54 -16.75
C LEU A 11 1.72 5.62 -17.03
N ARG A 12 2.25 5.66 -18.24
CA ARG A 12 3.45 4.90 -18.60
C ARG A 12 4.66 5.35 -17.80
N GLU A 13 4.83 6.66 -17.61
CA GLU A 13 5.93 7.19 -16.80
C GLU A 13 5.77 6.86 -15.31
N ILE A 14 4.54 6.90 -14.76
CA ILE A 14 4.24 6.39 -13.42
C ILE A 14 4.68 4.93 -13.31
N GLY A 15 4.27 4.07 -14.23
CA GLY A 15 4.62 2.66 -14.23
C GLY A 15 6.13 2.40 -14.36
N ARG A 16 6.84 3.18 -15.17
CA ARG A 16 8.29 3.08 -15.34
C ARG A 16 9.05 3.45 -14.05
N LEU A 17 8.73 4.58 -13.45
CA LEU A 17 9.36 5.04 -12.21
C LEU A 17 9.01 4.15 -11.02
N ARG A 18 7.79 3.61 -11.00
CA ARG A 18 7.32 2.66 -10.01
C ARG A 18 8.15 1.38 -10.05
N GLU A 19 8.32 0.78 -11.24
CA GLU A 19 9.17 -0.40 -11.40
C GLU A 19 10.62 -0.12 -10.98
N LEU A 20 11.19 0.99 -11.41
CA LEU A 20 12.54 1.38 -11.05
C LEU A 20 12.72 1.50 -9.52
N THR A 21 11.76 2.15 -8.86
CA THR A 21 11.81 2.39 -7.42
C THR A 21 11.62 1.10 -6.62
N PHE A 22 10.64 0.27 -6.97
CA PHE A 22 10.37 -0.97 -6.26
C PHE A 22 11.45 -2.03 -6.50
N ARG A 23 12.02 -2.06 -7.70
CA ARG A 23 13.15 -2.96 -7.99
C ARG A 23 14.36 -2.67 -7.12
N ALA A 24 14.64 -1.41 -6.84
CA ALA A 24 15.74 -1.00 -5.98
C ALA A 24 15.64 -1.54 -4.54
N VAL A 25 14.43 -1.88 -4.09
CA VAL A 25 14.16 -2.46 -2.75
C VAL A 25 13.74 -3.93 -2.81
N GLY A 26 13.90 -4.58 -3.97
CA GLY A 26 13.59 -6.00 -4.15
C GLY A 26 12.10 -6.32 -4.32
N GLU A 27 11.26 -5.32 -4.58
CA GLU A 27 9.80 -5.46 -4.73
C GLU A 27 9.33 -5.20 -6.18
N GLY A 28 10.24 -5.06 -7.12
CA GLY A 28 9.92 -4.86 -8.54
C GLY A 28 9.27 -6.08 -9.18
N THR A 29 8.53 -5.83 -10.26
CA THR A 29 7.87 -6.89 -11.05
C THR A 29 8.81 -7.57 -12.04
N ASN A 30 10.02 -7.04 -12.22
CA ASN A 30 11.00 -7.41 -13.26
C ASN A 30 10.50 -7.19 -14.71
N LYS A 31 9.46 -6.37 -14.88
CA LYS A 31 8.98 -5.91 -16.18
C LYS A 31 9.61 -4.55 -16.53
N ALA A 32 9.46 -4.13 -17.77
CA ALA A 32 9.89 -2.79 -18.17
C ALA A 32 9.06 -1.67 -17.49
N ILE A 33 7.79 -1.97 -17.20
CA ILE A 33 6.81 -1.05 -16.63
C ILE A 33 5.93 -1.83 -15.64
N ASP A 34 5.78 -1.33 -14.41
CA ASP A 34 4.85 -1.88 -13.41
C ASP A 34 3.46 -1.27 -13.64
N LEU A 35 2.69 -1.88 -14.53
CA LEU A 35 1.27 -1.62 -14.72
C LEU A 35 0.49 -2.91 -14.60
N ASP A 36 -0.69 -2.82 -14.02
CA ASP A 36 -1.63 -3.93 -13.86
C ASP A 36 -3.07 -3.49 -14.20
N GLU A 37 -4.01 -4.42 -14.17
CA GLU A 37 -5.42 -4.18 -14.45
C GLU A 37 -6.09 -3.15 -13.55
N PHE A 38 -5.59 -3.00 -12.31
CA PHE A 38 -6.10 -2.02 -11.35
C PHE A 38 -5.78 -0.58 -11.78
N ASP A 39 -4.70 -0.36 -12.51
CA ASP A 39 -4.34 0.95 -13.02
C ASP A 39 -5.38 1.52 -14.01
N LEU A 40 -6.27 0.66 -14.56
CA LEU A 40 -7.31 1.05 -15.50
C LEU A 40 -8.52 1.75 -14.85
N TYR A 41 -8.76 1.54 -13.57
CA TYR A 41 -9.95 2.06 -12.89
C TYR A 41 -9.68 2.65 -11.50
N TYR A 42 -8.45 2.56 -11.01
CA TYR A 42 -7.99 3.33 -9.85
C TYR A 42 -7.58 4.73 -10.28
N ASP A 43 -7.75 5.68 -9.39
CA ASP A 43 -7.24 7.03 -9.57
C ASP A 43 -5.74 7.07 -9.28
N HIS A 44 -5.07 8.03 -9.91
CA HIS A 44 -3.65 8.32 -9.68
C HIS A 44 -3.51 9.70 -9.11
N LEU A 45 -3.05 9.78 -7.85
CA LEU A 45 -2.54 11.01 -7.27
C LEU A 45 -1.06 11.09 -7.60
N PHE A 46 -0.63 12.17 -8.20
CA PHE A 46 0.78 12.35 -8.55
C PHE A 46 1.27 13.76 -8.20
N LEU A 47 2.55 13.85 -7.93
CA LEU A 47 3.28 15.10 -7.69
C LEU A 47 4.18 15.37 -8.90
N TRP A 48 4.06 16.58 -9.44
CA TRP A 48 4.77 17.02 -10.63
C TRP A 48 5.67 18.23 -10.34
N ASP A 49 6.96 18.12 -10.67
CA ASP A 49 7.90 19.22 -10.65
C ASP A 49 7.75 20.03 -11.95
N ARG A 50 7.27 21.25 -11.82
CA ARG A 50 7.00 22.12 -12.98
C ARG A 50 8.29 22.67 -13.61
N GLU A 51 9.32 22.89 -12.81
CA GLU A 51 10.59 23.46 -13.26
C GLU A 51 11.40 22.40 -14.01
N GLN A 52 11.53 21.22 -13.42
CA GLN A 52 12.25 20.11 -14.02
C GLN A 52 11.41 19.31 -15.03
N LYS A 53 10.10 19.58 -15.13
CA LYS A 53 9.14 18.85 -15.96
C LYS A 53 9.22 17.34 -15.72
N LYS A 54 9.29 16.92 -14.45
CA LYS A 54 9.45 15.53 -14.01
C LYS A 54 8.35 15.10 -13.06
N LEU A 55 8.04 13.80 -13.10
CA LEU A 55 7.21 13.15 -12.09
C LEU A 55 8.05 12.90 -10.83
N VAL A 56 7.57 13.44 -9.71
CA VAL A 56 8.25 13.34 -8.40
C VAL A 56 7.82 12.12 -7.62
N GLY A 57 6.56 11.73 -7.73
CA GLY A 57 6.02 10.57 -7.03
C GLY A 57 4.53 10.39 -7.28
N SER A 58 3.98 9.27 -6.84
CA SER A 58 2.57 8.95 -7.05
C SER A 58 2.03 8.01 -5.98
N TYR A 59 0.69 8.06 -5.78
CA TYR A 59 -0.15 7.06 -5.11
C TYR A 59 -1.21 6.55 -6.09
N ARG A 60 -1.51 5.26 -6.00
CA ARG A 60 -2.69 4.66 -6.62
C ARG A 60 -3.81 4.60 -5.58
N ILE A 61 -5.00 5.09 -5.91
CA ILE A 61 -6.14 5.25 -5.01
C ILE A 61 -7.36 4.56 -5.62
N GLY A 62 -7.88 3.55 -4.94
CA GLY A 62 -9.12 2.87 -5.31
C GLY A 62 -10.30 3.44 -4.53
N ASP A 63 -11.31 4.01 -5.22
CA ASP A 63 -12.57 4.41 -4.60
C ASP A 63 -13.45 3.18 -4.35
N GLY A 64 -13.64 2.81 -3.10
CA GLY A 64 -14.36 1.61 -2.71
C GLY A 64 -15.83 1.59 -3.14
N ARG A 65 -16.49 2.74 -3.27
CA ARG A 65 -17.87 2.82 -3.79
C ARG A 65 -17.91 2.37 -5.24
N ARG A 66 -17.02 2.94 -6.07
CA ARG A 66 -16.93 2.64 -7.50
C ARG A 66 -16.51 1.20 -7.74
N ILE A 67 -15.51 0.73 -6.99
CA ILE A 67 -15.00 -0.63 -7.09
C ILE A 67 -16.09 -1.63 -6.70
N MET A 68 -16.75 -1.45 -5.55
CA MET A 68 -17.80 -2.35 -5.09
C MET A 68 -19.01 -2.37 -6.02
N ALA A 69 -19.38 -1.23 -6.62
CA ALA A 69 -20.51 -1.15 -7.54
C ALA A 69 -20.23 -1.90 -8.85
N ARG A 70 -19.00 -1.87 -9.36
CA ARG A 70 -18.66 -2.41 -10.68
C ARG A 70 -18.07 -3.82 -10.63
N TYR A 71 -17.22 -4.10 -9.64
CA TYR A 71 -16.40 -5.32 -9.59
C TYR A 71 -16.63 -6.14 -8.30
N GLY A 72 -17.35 -5.58 -7.33
CA GLY A 72 -17.48 -6.18 -6.00
C GLY A 72 -16.13 -6.24 -5.26
N LYS A 73 -16.03 -7.13 -4.28
CA LYS A 73 -14.78 -7.31 -3.49
C LYS A 73 -13.57 -7.68 -4.34
N ARG A 74 -13.77 -8.38 -5.44
CA ARG A 74 -12.68 -8.83 -6.32
C ARG A 74 -11.96 -7.69 -7.04
N GLY A 75 -12.60 -6.53 -7.14
CA GLY A 75 -12.00 -5.34 -7.72
C GLY A 75 -10.98 -4.62 -6.83
N PHE A 76 -10.78 -5.05 -5.59
CA PHE A 76 -9.74 -4.51 -4.72
C PHE A 76 -8.42 -5.26 -4.92
N TYR A 77 -7.31 -4.53 -5.00
CA TYR A 77 -5.98 -5.13 -5.05
C TYR A 77 -5.72 -6.02 -3.83
N THR A 78 -6.16 -5.60 -2.64
CA THR A 78 -6.10 -6.40 -1.41
C THR A 78 -6.71 -7.79 -1.58
N SER A 79 -7.72 -7.94 -2.44
CA SER A 79 -8.33 -9.24 -2.73
C SER A 79 -7.41 -10.23 -3.46
N THR A 80 -6.33 -9.76 -4.07
CA THR A 80 -5.32 -10.65 -4.65
C THR A 80 -4.48 -11.36 -3.59
N LEU A 81 -4.34 -10.73 -2.41
CA LEU A 81 -3.52 -11.20 -1.29
C LEU A 81 -4.36 -11.85 -0.19
N PHE A 82 -5.60 -11.37 0.00
CA PHE A 82 -6.49 -11.78 1.08
C PHE A 82 -7.86 -12.17 0.55
N ARG A 83 -8.48 -13.16 1.19
CA ARG A 83 -9.91 -13.42 1.07
C ARG A 83 -10.63 -12.62 2.15
N MET A 84 -11.57 -11.79 1.75
CA MET A 84 -12.37 -10.96 2.65
C MET A 84 -13.81 -11.50 2.71
N ASP A 85 -14.34 -11.69 3.91
CA ASP A 85 -15.71 -12.17 4.13
C ASP A 85 -16.75 -11.10 3.75
N ARG A 86 -18.02 -11.50 3.74
CA ARG A 86 -19.13 -10.57 3.41
C ARG A 86 -19.24 -9.42 4.41
N ALA A 87 -18.87 -9.65 5.68
CA ALA A 87 -18.88 -8.62 6.72
C ALA A 87 -18.03 -7.40 6.36
N MET A 88 -16.95 -7.58 5.57
CA MET A 88 -16.08 -6.49 5.12
C MET A 88 -16.73 -5.56 4.08
N GLU A 89 -17.84 -5.93 3.44
CA GLU A 89 -18.44 -5.13 2.36
C GLU A 89 -18.80 -3.71 2.79
N ARG A 90 -19.27 -3.53 4.04
CA ARG A 90 -19.59 -2.21 4.58
C ARG A 90 -18.35 -1.32 4.69
N VAL A 91 -17.23 -1.87 5.16
CA VAL A 91 -15.94 -1.18 5.25
C VAL A 91 -15.43 -0.86 3.86
N LEU A 92 -15.42 -1.84 2.96
CA LEU A 92 -14.92 -1.69 1.59
C LEU A 92 -15.67 -0.60 0.81
N ARG A 93 -17.00 -0.52 0.95
CA ARG A 93 -17.80 0.54 0.29
C ARG A 93 -17.48 1.95 0.79
N ARG A 94 -16.90 2.08 1.99
CA ARG A 94 -16.58 3.34 2.64
C ARG A 94 -15.07 3.55 2.76
N SER A 95 -14.29 2.87 1.91
CA SER A 95 -12.84 2.93 1.96
C SER A 95 -12.23 3.55 0.70
N PHE A 96 -11.07 4.16 0.89
CA PHE A 96 -10.07 4.28 -0.15
C PHE A 96 -9.05 3.17 0.01
N GLU A 97 -8.77 2.43 -1.06
CA GLU A 97 -7.62 1.53 -1.09
C GLU A 97 -6.40 2.28 -1.63
N LEU A 98 -5.37 2.35 -0.79
CA LEU A 98 -4.10 2.99 -1.14
C LEU A 98 -3.07 1.94 -1.50
N GLY A 99 -2.30 2.21 -2.54
CA GLY A 99 -1.22 1.30 -2.94
C GLY A 99 -0.25 1.95 -3.91
N ARG A 100 0.78 1.19 -4.24
CA ARG A 100 1.78 1.59 -5.23
C ARG A 100 2.34 2.99 -5.00
N SER A 101 2.57 3.36 -3.73
CA SER A 101 3.16 4.65 -3.37
C SER A 101 4.66 4.65 -3.63
N PHE A 102 5.16 5.68 -4.27
CA PHE A 102 6.59 5.86 -4.47
C PHE A 102 6.97 7.33 -4.59
N ILE A 103 8.24 7.60 -4.29
CA ILE A 103 8.95 8.82 -4.65
C ILE A 103 10.05 8.43 -5.63
N ALA A 104 10.16 9.14 -6.74
CA ALA A 104 11.18 8.90 -7.75
C ALA A 104 12.58 9.02 -7.15
N PRO A 105 13.57 8.21 -7.60
CA PRO A 105 14.90 8.14 -6.98
C PRO A 105 15.59 9.49 -6.81
N ASP A 106 15.46 10.39 -7.77
CA ASP A 106 16.05 11.73 -7.74
C ASP A 106 15.54 12.60 -6.57
N TYR A 107 14.39 12.25 -5.98
CA TYR A 107 13.69 13.03 -4.96
C TYR A 107 13.61 12.33 -3.60
N GLN A 108 14.07 11.06 -3.45
CA GLN A 108 13.91 10.27 -2.22
C GLN A 108 14.65 10.84 -1.01
N ARG A 109 15.75 11.56 -1.22
CA ARG A 109 16.55 12.15 -0.13
C ARG A 109 15.98 13.48 0.39
N GLN A 110 14.87 13.93 -0.17
CA GLN A 110 14.19 15.17 0.20
C GLN A 110 12.94 14.83 1.03
N ARG A 111 12.66 15.61 2.09
CA ARG A 111 11.47 15.39 2.94
C ARG A 111 10.19 15.94 2.32
N LEU A 112 10.31 17.03 1.55
CA LEU A 112 9.16 17.75 1.01
C LEU A 112 8.28 16.92 0.06
N PRO A 113 8.78 16.09 -0.86
CA PRO A 113 7.96 15.31 -1.78
C PRO A 113 6.97 14.39 -1.09
N LEU A 114 7.40 13.66 -0.06
CA LEU A 114 6.52 12.77 0.69
C LEU A 114 5.41 13.56 1.41
N PHE A 115 5.78 14.67 2.06
CA PHE A 115 4.82 15.56 2.71
C PHE A 115 3.79 16.12 1.74
N MET A 116 4.21 16.53 0.54
CA MET A 116 3.32 17.04 -0.50
C MET A 116 2.35 15.98 -1.03
N LEU A 117 2.79 14.73 -1.19
CA LEU A 117 1.91 13.61 -1.54
C LEU A 117 0.88 13.35 -0.44
N TRP A 118 1.29 13.34 0.83
CA TRP A 118 0.37 13.20 1.96
C TRP A 118 -0.64 14.35 2.03
N ARG A 119 -0.20 15.58 1.78
CA ARG A 119 -1.11 16.73 1.68
C ARG A 119 -2.13 16.56 0.55
N GLY A 120 -1.70 16.10 -0.61
CA GLY A 120 -2.59 15.80 -1.73
C GLY A 120 -3.59 14.70 -1.39
N LEU A 121 -3.16 13.64 -0.71
CA LEU A 121 -4.02 12.58 -0.21
C LEU A 121 -5.05 13.12 0.78
N LEU A 122 -4.63 13.94 1.76
CA LEU A 122 -5.53 14.53 2.74
C LEU A 122 -6.62 15.40 2.07
N LEU A 123 -6.26 16.22 1.09
CA LEU A 123 -7.21 17.00 0.32
C LEU A 123 -8.22 16.10 -0.42
N HIS A 124 -7.77 14.98 -0.95
CA HIS A 124 -8.64 14.02 -1.61
C HIS A 124 -9.60 13.34 -0.63
N LEU A 125 -9.13 13.00 0.57
CA LEU A 125 -9.95 12.43 1.65
C LEU A 125 -11.00 13.42 2.14
N THR A 126 -10.62 14.67 2.40
CA THR A 126 -11.55 15.70 2.89
C THR A 126 -12.62 16.07 1.87
N ALA A 127 -12.34 15.90 0.59
CA ALA A 127 -13.32 16.07 -0.49
C ALA A 127 -14.33 14.91 -0.60
N ASN A 128 -14.09 13.79 0.10
CA ASN A 128 -14.94 12.59 0.05
C ASN A 128 -15.21 12.06 1.47
N PRO A 129 -15.91 12.82 2.34
CA PRO A 129 -16.04 12.52 3.77
C PRO A 129 -16.82 11.22 4.06
N GLU A 130 -17.56 10.69 3.10
CA GLU A 130 -18.25 9.42 3.19
C GLU A 130 -17.31 8.20 3.09
N LEU A 131 -16.10 8.37 2.56
CA LEU A 131 -15.04 7.36 2.50
C LEU A 131 -14.09 7.57 3.68
N ASN A 132 -14.41 6.97 4.82
CA ASN A 132 -13.74 7.23 6.09
C ASN A 132 -12.81 6.09 6.56
N PHE A 133 -12.58 5.09 5.71
CA PHE A 133 -11.57 4.07 5.94
C PHE A 133 -10.45 4.18 4.90
N LEU A 134 -9.22 3.98 5.37
CA LEU A 134 -8.07 3.76 4.50
C LEU A 134 -7.66 2.30 4.63
N ILE A 135 -7.57 1.61 3.52
CA ILE A 135 -7.12 0.23 3.47
C ILE A 135 -5.97 0.10 2.47
N GLY A 136 -5.18 -0.93 2.61
CA GLY A 136 -4.12 -1.25 1.66
C GLY A 136 -3.11 -2.21 2.27
N PRO A 137 -2.53 -3.10 1.48
CA PRO A 137 -1.46 -3.97 1.95
C PRO A 137 -0.16 -3.17 2.10
N VAL A 138 0.54 -3.43 3.20
CA VAL A 138 1.88 -2.90 3.45
C VAL A 138 2.87 -4.06 3.35
N SER A 139 3.91 -3.90 2.55
CA SER A 139 5.00 -4.87 2.46
C SER A 139 6.10 -4.56 3.47
N ILE A 140 6.69 -5.63 4.03
CA ILE A 140 7.92 -5.53 4.81
C ILE A 140 9.03 -6.04 3.91
N SER A 141 10.03 -5.18 3.63
CA SER A 141 11.11 -5.51 2.70
C SER A 141 11.81 -6.82 3.05
N GLY A 142 12.11 -7.61 2.02
CA GLY A 142 12.91 -8.82 2.13
C GLY A 142 14.36 -8.58 2.59
N SER A 143 14.86 -7.34 2.51
CA SER A 143 16.19 -6.95 2.99
C SER A 143 16.32 -6.95 4.51
N TYR A 144 15.20 -6.83 5.24
CA TYR A 144 15.23 -6.99 6.70
C TYR A 144 15.50 -8.43 7.10
N SER A 145 16.27 -8.60 8.18
CA SER A 145 16.48 -9.90 8.79
C SER A 145 15.14 -10.55 9.14
N ARG A 146 15.12 -11.87 9.24
CA ARG A 146 13.93 -12.59 9.67
C ARG A 146 13.46 -12.13 11.05
N PHE A 147 14.40 -11.91 11.97
CA PHE A 147 14.15 -11.40 13.32
C PHE A 147 13.49 -10.02 13.28
N SER A 148 14.07 -9.06 12.52
CA SER A 148 13.49 -7.70 12.40
C SER A 148 12.06 -7.72 11.84
N ARG A 149 11.78 -8.58 10.86
CA ARG A 149 10.41 -8.73 10.32
C ARG A 149 9.44 -9.28 11.37
N MET A 150 9.91 -10.20 12.21
CA MET A 150 9.11 -10.75 13.32
C MET A 150 8.80 -9.68 14.37
N LEU A 151 9.78 -8.87 14.77
CA LEU A 151 9.58 -7.76 15.71
C LEU A 151 8.54 -6.76 15.18
N ILE A 152 8.65 -6.35 13.91
CA ILE A 152 7.68 -5.46 13.28
C ILE A 152 6.27 -6.07 13.33
N MET A 153 6.14 -7.34 12.96
CA MET A 153 4.84 -8.03 12.97
C MET A 153 4.26 -8.15 14.38
N GLU A 154 5.09 -8.47 15.36
CA GLU A 154 4.65 -8.59 16.75
C GLU A 154 4.24 -7.23 17.33
N PHE A 155 5.01 -6.18 17.07
CA PHE A 155 4.64 -4.82 17.45
C PHE A 155 3.28 -4.41 16.88
N VAL A 156 3.07 -4.61 15.56
CA VAL A 156 1.78 -4.31 14.93
C VAL A 156 0.65 -5.14 15.54
N ARG A 157 0.90 -6.42 15.83
CA ARG A 157 -0.09 -7.30 16.45
C ARG A 157 -0.48 -6.86 17.86
N GLN A 158 0.47 -6.39 18.65
CA GLN A 158 0.21 -5.96 20.04
C GLN A 158 -0.49 -4.61 20.11
N HIS A 159 -0.14 -3.66 19.25
CA HIS A 159 -0.56 -2.27 19.38
C HIS A 159 -1.61 -1.81 18.37
N HIS A 160 -1.75 -2.50 17.23
CA HIS A 160 -2.57 -2.04 16.10
C HIS A 160 -3.47 -3.15 15.51
N TYR A 161 -3.62 -4.26 16.19
CA TYR A 161 -4.43 -5.38 15.70
C TYR A 161 -5.89 -5.23 16.14
N ASP A 162 -6.79 -5.13 15.17
CA ASP A 162 -8.24 -5.14 15.40
C ASP A 162 -8.77 -6.55 15.17
N GLU A 163 -9.06 -7.28 16.25
CA GLU A 163 -9.54 -8.67 16.20
C GLU A 163 -10.86 -8.80 15.44
N ALA A 164 -11.77 -7.82 15.57
CA ALA A 164 -13.07 -7.86 14.94
C ALA A 164 -12.96 -7.76 13.41
N LEU A 165 -12.10 -6.87 12.90
CA LEU A 165 -11.83 -6.77 11.47
C LEU A 165 -10.98 -7.94 10.97
N ALA A 166 -9.95 -8.33 11.71
CA ALA A 166 -9.02 -9.39 11.32
C ALA A 166 -9.72 -10.76 11.17
N ALA A 167 -10.74 -11.04 11.98
CA ALA A 167 -11.56 -12.26 11.87
C ALA A 167 -12.20 -12.44 10.48
N HIS A 168 -12.36 -11.36 9.71
CA HIS A 168 -12.99 -11.36 8.39
C HIS A 168 -12.00 -11.21 7.22
N VAL A 169 -10.68 -11.18 7.50
CA VAL A 169 -9.63 -11.00 6.48
C VAL A 169 -8.64 -12.16 6.57
N HIS A 170 -8.65 -13.02 5.56
CA HIS A 170 -7.88 -14.27 5.58
C HIS A 170 -6.78 -14.21 4.51
N PRO A 171 -5.50 -14.38 4.88
CA PRO A 171 -4.42 -14.40 3.90
C PRO A 171 -4.58 -15.60 2.94
N ARG A 172 -4.36 -15.36 1.64
CA ARG A 172 -4.34 -16.46 0.64
C ARG A 172 -3.10 -17.33 0.80
N ASN A 173 -1.97 -16.71 1.11
CA ASN A 173 -0.72 -17.38 1.43
C ASN A 173 -0.34 -17.06 2.87
N ARG A 174 -0.38 -18.07 3.74
CA ARG A 174 -0.01 -17.89 5.14
C ARG A 174 1.51 -17.73 5.26
N PHE A 175 1.94 -16.65 5.85
CA PHE A 175 3.32 -16.50 6.28
C PHE A 175 3.57 -17.41 7.48
N ARG A 176 4.45 -18.40 7.32
CA ARG A 176 4.85 -19.28 8.42
C ARG A 176 6.23 -18.85 8.89
N VAL A 177 6.30 -18.31 10.08
CA VAL A 177 7.58 -18.09 10.77
C VAL A 177 7.89 -19.37 11.57
N LYS A 178 8.99 -20.05 11.23
CA LYS A 178 9.59 -21.00 12.17
C LYS A 178 10.44 -20.19 13.13
N VAL A 179 9.99 -20.01 14.35
CA VAL A 179 10.72 -19.37 15.44
C VAL A 179 11.53 -20.48 16.10
N ASP A 180 12.83 -20.30 16.24
CA ASP A 180 13.59 -21.15 17.15
C ASP A 180 13.51 -20.62 18.60
N LYS A 181 13.99 -21.39 19.57
CA LYS A 181 13.89 -21.01 20.98
C LYS A 181 14.63 -19.69 21.30
N ALA A 182 15.78 -19.47 20.69
CA ALA A 182 16.59 -18.27 20.90
C ALA A 182 15.91 -16.99 20.38
N ASP A 183 15.25 -17.09 19.19
CA ASP A 183 14.43 -16.00 18.63
C ASP A 183 13.24 -15.66 19.54
N SER A 184 12.62 -16.67 20.16
CA SER A 184 11.48 -16.52 21.06
C SER A 184 11.87 -15.80 22.36
N GLU A 185 12.99 -16.16 22.96
CA GLU A 185 13.51 -15.53 24.18
C GLU A 185 13.92 -14.06 23.92
N ALA A 186 14.54 -13.77 22.77
CA ALA A 186 14.89 -12.42 22.39
C ALA A 186 13.64 -11.53 22.11
N LEU A 187 12.56 -12.10 21.57
CA LEU A 187 11.28 -11.40 21.39
C LEU A 187 10.64 -11.03 22.73
N VAL A 188 10.66 -11.95 23.69
CA VAL A 188 10.14 -11.70 25.05
C VAL A 188 10.95 -10.62 25.75
N GLN A 189 12.28 -10.65 25.67
CA GLN A 189 13.14 -9.61 26.25
C GLN A 189 12.95 -8.24 25.62
N ALA A 190 12.79 -8.16 24.27
CA ALA A 190 12.52 -6.90 23.59
C ALA A 190 11.15 -6.31 23.97
N SER A 191 10.12 -7.13 24.16
CA SER A 191 8.80 -6.66 24.57
C SER A 191 8.74 -6.21 26.04
N MET A 192 9.67 -6.68 26.88
CA MET A 192 9.79 -6.26 28.31
C MET A 192 10.63 -5.01 28.50
N ALA A 193 11.47 -4.63 27.52
CA ALA A 193 12.29 -3.42 27.59
C ALA A 193 11.53 -2.13 27.25
N ASP A 194 10.32 -2.25 26.69
CA ASP A 194 9.44 -1.11 26.34
C ASP A 194 8.32 -0.86 27.38
N LEU A 195 8.36 -1.54 28.53
CA LEU A 195 7.51 -1.34 29.71
C LEU A 195 8.25 -0.60 30.81
#